data_738d6083c5b2f5b33cb8cf38dedddc45
#
_entry.id   738d6083c5b2f5b33cb8cf38dedddc45
#
_cell.length_a   1.000
_cell.length_b   1.000
_cell.length_c   1.000
_cell.angle_alpha   90.00
_cell.angle_beta   90.00
_cell.angle_gamma   90.00
#
_symmetry.space_group_name_H-M   'P 1'
#
loop_
_entity.id
_entity.type
_entity.pdbx_description
1 polymer ?
#
loop_
_entity_poly.entity_id
_entity_poly.type
_entity_poly.pdbx_seq_one_letter_code
_entity_poly.pdbx_strand_id
1 'polypeptide(L)'
;MLSVHQWAEVRRLVLVEGLSERAVARRLGLARATVARAVASETPPRYVRVPAGSKLDRFKEWVCEQLREDPRIEAQRLRELAGELGYGGGKTIFDDYVREVRPRFLVRRTFQRTVYRPGELVQCDLWEPRRLIPVGWGQMRRGWVVTAELCWSRVIAGALVFSKEAPDILWGLGRCLGRIGALPEKLVWDRESAIAGGGRPSDEFASFCGQLGVGWVILDRGDAQAKGALERSHRFMRTNFLPGRTFANPTDFQLQLDGWCDRVNRRVHGTIREVPAERLLVERERMRALPAELPDVDRRFVVRVAAQPYVRVDRNDYSIDPRFAGRRVEVRAGQEHVSAVVLDSSELACRHRRVFAGGLTFTDPEHQRELDRQRERRRQGREVEVEIRPLDRYDAAIGD
;
A
#
# COMPACT_ATOMS: atom_id res chain seq x y z
N MET A 1 9.55 35.94 44.00
CA MET A 1 9.18 36.89 42.92
C MET A 1 7.68 36.87 42.82
N LEU A 2 7.01 38.01 42.64
CA LEU A 2 5.55 38.05 42.46
C LEU A 2 5.17 37.41 41.11
N SER A 3 4.08 36.65 41.05
CA SER A 3 3.44 36.29 39.80
C SER A 3 2.79 37.53 39.16
N VAL A 4 2.49 37.45 37.86
CA VAL A 4 1.77 38.55 37.16
C VAL A 4 0.44 38.85 37.84
N HIS A 5 -0.28 37.83 38.27
CA HIS A 5 -1.54 37.96 38.97
C HIS A 5 -1.37 38.68 40.33
N GLN A 6 -0.42 38.28 41.16
CA GLN A 6 -0.10 38.92 42.44
C GLN A 6 0.34 40.38 42.26
N TRP A 7 1.14 40.64 41.23
CA TRP A 7 1.57 42.00 40.91
C TRP A 7 0.38 42.89 40.53
N ALA A 8 -0.54 42.39 39.67
CA ALA A 8 -1.72 43.13 39.28
C ALA A 8 -2.68 43.38 40.46
N GLU A 9 -2.83 42.38 41.33
CA GLU A 9 -3.67 42.52 42.54
C GLU A 9 -3.12 43.54 43.51
N VAL A 10 -1.81 43.54 43.76
CA VAL A 10 -1.16 44.58 44.60
C VAL A 10 -1.43 45.96 44.04
N ARG A 11 -1.27 46.17 42.77
CA ARG A 11 -1.52 47.46 42.10
C ARG A 11 -2.99 47.86 42.19
N ARG A 12 -3.92 46.96 41.99
CA ARG A 12 -5.35 47.21 42.10
C ARG A 12 -5.71 47.66 43.52
N LEU A 13 -5.23 46.93 44.52
CA LEU A 13 -5.55 47.28 45.93
C LEU A 13 -4.98 48.64 46.36
N VAL A 14 -3.78 49.02 45.84
CA VAL A 14 -3.19 50.33 46.19
C VAL A 14 -3.71 51.43 45.33
N LEU A 15 -3.72 51.27 43.98
CA LEU A 15 -3.99 52.39 43.05
C LEU A 15 -5.48 52.60 42.77
N VAL A 16 -6.33 51.55 42.90
CA VAL A 16 -7.76 51.63 42.64
C VAL A 16 -8.54 51.68 43.92
N GLU A 17 -8.25 50.76 44.89
CA GLU A 17 -8.98 50.74 46.18
C GLU A 17 -8.42 51.70 47.22
N GLY A 18 -7.30 52.36 46.96
CA GLY A 18 -6.72 53.38 47.84
C GLY A 18 -6.13 52.83 49.15
N LEU A 19 -5.88 51.52 49.26
CA LEU A 19 -5.34 50.94 50.48
C LEU A 19 -3.86 51.31 50.61
N SER A 20 -3.45 51.60 51.89
CA SER A 20 -2.04 51.88 52.15
C SER A 20 -1.16 50.62 51.87
N GLU A 21 0.06 50.82 51.39
CA GLU A 21 1.02 49.75 51.13
C GLU A 21 1.21 48.81 52.37
N ARG A 22 1.12 49.35 53.61
CA ARG A 22 1.14 48.57 54.83
C ARG A 22 -0.06 47.65 54.98
N ALA A 23 -1.26 48.13 54.61
CA ALA A 23 -2.47 47.34 54.66
C ALA A 23 -2.46 46.22 53.66
N VAL A 24 -2.01 46.50 52.41
CA VAL A 24 -1.85 45.51 51.34
C VAL A 24 -0.79 44.46 51.67
N ALA A 25 0.35 44.88 52.22
CA ALA A 25 1.40 44.00 52.68
C ALA A 25 0.89 42.99 53.71
N ARG A 26 0.11 43.47 54.70
CA ARG A 26 -0.48 42.63 55.76
C ARG A 26 -1.56 41.69 55.17
N ARG A 27 -2.45 42.22 54.29
CA ARG A 27 -3.54 41.46 53.69
C ARG A 27 -3.06 40.32 52.80
N LEU A 28 -1.99 40.55 52.02
CA LEU A 28 -1.46 39.59 51.07
C LEU A 28 -0.27 38.76 51.57
N GLY A 29 0.15 38.97 52.83
CA GLY A 29 1.30 38.29 53.43
C GLY A 29 2.65 38.60 52.75
N LEU A 30 2.77 39.82 52.18
CA LEU A 30 3.95 40.25 51.44
C LEU A 30 4.83 41.22 52.23
N ALA A 31 6.10 41.25 51.96
CA ALA A 31 6.99 42.29 52.50
C ALA A 31 6.61 43.67 51.93
N ARG A 32 6.57 44.71 52.74
CA ARG A 32 6.23 46.09 52.34
C ARG A 32 7.08 46.57 51.15
N ALA A 33 8.38 46.28 51.15
CA ALA A 33 9.28 46.62 50.05
C ALA A 33 8.91 45.92 48.72
N THR A 34 8.28 44.74 48.77
CA THR A 34 7.77 44.03 47.60
C THR A 34 6.52 44.70 47.05
N VAL A 35 5.63 45.17 47.96
CA VAL A 35 4.43 45.94 47.56
C VAL A 35 4.84 47.28 46.94
N ALA A 36 5.74 48.02 47.57
CA ALA A 36 6.23 49.31 47.04
C ALA A 36 6.86 49.15 45.64
N ARG A 37 7.69 48.12 45.43
CA ARG A 37 8.26 47.83 44.12
C ARG A 37 7.20 47.46 43.07
N ALA A 38 6.17 46.71 43.44
CA ALA A 38 5.10 46.35 42.55
C ALA A 38 4.26 47.56 42.14
N VAL A 39 4.03 48.49 43.03
CA VAL A 39 3.31 49.75 42.76
C VAL A 39 4.12 50.66 41.84
N ALA A 40 5.43 50.80 42.10
CA ALA A 40 6.34 51.66 41.35
C ALA A 40 6.67 51.12 39.93
N SER A 41 6.50 49.80 39.70
CA SER A 41 6.76 49.23 38.37
C SER A 41 5.56 49.31 37.45
N GLU A 42 5.75 49.82 36.23
CA GLU A 42 4.68 49.88 35.20
C GLU A 42 4.39 48.54 34.54
N THR A 43 5.37 47.62 34.58
CA THR A 43 5.27 46.29 33.96
C THR A 43 5.45 45.19 34.99
N PRO A 44 4.83 44.00 34.77
CA PRO A 44 5.03 42.86 35.64
C PRO A 44 6.50 42.46 35.75
N PRO A 45 6.97 41.96 36.91
CA PRO A 45 8.35 41.56 37.09
C PRO A 45 8.68 40.38 36.16
N ARG A 46 9.64 40.57 35.31
CA ARG A 46 10.22 39.50 34.47
C ARG A 46 11.56 39.08 35.04
N TYR A 47 11.77 37.74 35.15
CA TYR A 47 13.07 37.23 35.46
C TYR A 47 13.96 37.37 34.22
N VAL A 48 14.88 38.33 34.26
CA VAL A 48 15.91 38.49 33.23
C VAL A 48 17.21 37.94 33.79
N ARG A 49 17.58 36.75 33.34
CA ARG A 49 18.92 36.23 33.63
C ARG A 49 19.91 36.85 32.65
N VAL A 50 20.90 37.50 33.13
CA VAL A 50 22.04 37.95 32.30
C VAL A 50 22.62 36.68 31.65
N PRO A 51 22.75 36.60 30.32
CA PRO A 51 23.32 35.43 29.67
C PRO A 51 24.78 35.28 30.13
N ALA A 52 25.08 34.21 30.84
CA ALA A 52 26.46 33.83 31.10
C ALA A 52 27.07 33.30 29.82
N GLY A 53 28.29 33.72 29.45
CA GLY A 53 28.98 33.23 28.26
C GLY A 53 29.12 31.70 28.26
N SER A 54 28.92 31.10 27.12
CA SER A 54 28.98 29.65 26.91
C SER A 54 30.34 29.27 26.32
N LYS A 55 30.86 28.08 26.74
CA LYS A 55 32.04 27.49 26.09
C LYS A 55 31.82 27.29 24.59
N LEU A 56 30.57 27.25 24.13
CA LEU A 56 30.18 27.12 22.73
C LEU A 56 30.37 28.43 21.96
N ASP A 57 30.34 29.61 22.62
CA ASP A 57 30.27 30.90 21.89
C ASP A 57 31.42 31.08 20.89
N ARG A 58 32.61 30.66 21.21
CA ARG A 58 33.78 30.73 20.32
C ARG A 58 33.71 29.75 19.14
N PHE A 59 32.82 28.74 19.17
CA PHE A 59 32.65 27.76 18.07
C PHE A 59 31.42 27.99 17.21
N LYS A 60 30.56 28.95 17.56
CA LYS A 60 29.30 29.20 16.86
C LYS A 60 29.51 29.57 15.39
N GLU A 61 30.50 30.39 15.12
CA GLU A 61 30.84 30.80 13.75
C GLU A 61 31.35 29.61 12.95
N TRP A 62 32.29 28.88 13.46
CA TRP A 62 32.83 27.68 12.85
C TRP A 62 31.73 26.62 12.58
N VAL A 63 30.80 26.39 13.52
CA VAL A 63 29.65 25.50 13.32
C VAL A 63 28.77 25.99 12.15
N CYS A 64 28.57 27.30 12.04
CA CYS A 64 27.82 27.87 10.92
C CYS A 64 28.53 27.70 9.58
N GLU A 65 29.86 27.79 9.54
CA GLU A 65 30.66 27.49 8.35
C GLU A 65 30.54 26.03 7.93
N GLN A 66 30.70 25.09 8.83
CA GLN A 66 30.53 23.68 8.54
C GLN A 66 29.12 23.34 8.06
N LEU A 67 28.09 23.97 8.64
CA LEU A 67 26.70 23.81 8.18
C LEU A 67 26.42 24.48 6.85
N ARG A 68 27.23 25.46 6.43
CA ARG A 68 27.14 26.08 5.09
C ARG A 68 27.73 25.16 4.04
N GLU A 69 28.82 24.46 4.36
CA GLU A 69 29.46 23.48 3.47
C GLU A 69 28.63 22.19 3.38
N ASP A 70 28.24 21.61 4.50
CA ASP A 70 27.36 20.45 4.57
C ASP A 70 26.20 20.66 5.57
N PRO A 71 25.04 21.12 5.10
CA PRO A 71 23.88 21.35 5.96
C PRO A 71 23.34 20.10 6.66
N ARG A 72 23.71 18.90 6.15
CA ARG A 72 23.23 17.62 6.65
C ARG A 72 24.19 16.90 7.58
N ILE A 73 25.40 17.43 7.80
CA ILE A 73 26.37 16.83 8.73
C ILE A 73 25.73 16.56 10.09
N GLU A 74 25.95 15.38 10.66
CA GLU A 74 25.35 15.03 11.94
C GLU A 74 25.89 15.89 13.10
N ALA A 75 25.03 16.26 14.05
CA ALA A 75 25.41 17.07 15.20
C ALA A 75 26.51 16.37 16.05
N GLN A 76 26.48 15.04 16.10
CA GLN A 76 27.52 14.27 16.75
C GLN A 76 28.88 14.48 16.07
N ARG A 77 28.92 14.37 14.74
CA ARG A 77 30.18 14.58 13.99
C ARG A 77 30.71 15.98 14.13
N LEU A 78 29.84 17.00 14.05
CA LEU A 78 30.23 18.39 14.31
C LEU A 78 30.83 18.58 15.70
N ARG A 79 30.27 17.93 16.71
CA ARG A 79 30.80 18.02 18.09
C ARG A 79 32.13 17.32 18.23
N GLU A 80 32.35 16.17 17.57
CA GLU A 80 33.64 15.48 17.53
C GLU A 80 34.72 16.39 16.93
N LEU A 81 34.46 16.99 15.78
CA LEU A 81 35.36 17.94 15.12
C LEU A 81 35.61 19.18 15.99
N ALA A 82 34.56 19.73 16.62
CA ALA A 82 34.73 20.84 17.55
C ALA A 82 35.58 20.42 18.77
N GLY A 83 35.51 19.15 19.23
CA GLY A 83 36.33 18.58 20.27
C GLY A 83 37.80 18.54 19.87
N GLU A 84 38.14 18.16 18.66
CA GLU A 84 39.50 18.22 18.08
C GLU A 84 40.04 19.64 18.07
N LEU A 85 39.18 20.66 17.95
CA LEU A 85 39.51 22.09 18.05
C LEU A 85 39.47 22.63 19.49
N GLY A 86 39.27 21.77 20.49
CA GLY A 86 39.30 22.12 21.89
C GLY A 86 37.95 22.50 22.52
N TYR A 87 36.82 22.07 21.95
CA TYR A 87 35.51 22.20 22.58
C TYR A 87 35.37 21.20 23.71
N GLY A 88 35.30 21.68 24.97
CA GLY A 88 35.08 20.89 26.19
C GLY A 88 33.72 21.19 26.85
N GLY A 89 32.70 21.55 26.07
CA GLY A 89 31.36 21.84 26.57
C GLY A 89 30.41 20.61 26.54
N GLY A 90 29.20 20.79 27.09
CA GLY A 90 28.21 19.73 27.19
C GLY A 90 27.57 19.41 25.82
N LYS A 91 27.22 18.12 25.64
CA LYS A 91 26.54 17.60 24.45
C LYS A 91 25.23 18.34 24.14
N THR A 92 24.37 18.49 25.13
CA THR A 92 23.01 19.05 24.98
C THR A 92 23.09 20.48 24.46
N ILE A 93 23.99 21.32 25.02
CA ILE A 93 24.16 22.72 24.59
C ILE A 93 24.58 22.80 23.11
N PHE A 94 25.49 21.91 22.69
CA PHE A 94 25.98 21.86 21.32
C PHE A 94 24.89 21.41 20.36
N ASP A 95 24.24 20.28 20.68
CA ASP A 95 23.21 19.67 19.82
C ASP A 95 21.99 20.59 19.70
N ASP A 96 21.59 21.29 20.77
CA ASP A 96 20.49 22.26 20.75
C ASP A 96 20.82 23.47 19.87
N TYR A 97 22.04 23.98 19.96
CA TYR A 97 22.49 25.07 19.08
C TYR A 97 22.48 24.64 17.60
N VAL A 98 23.05 23.47 17.30
CA VAL A 98 23.02 22.95 15.92
C VAL A 98 21.59 22.79 15.42
N ARG A 99 20.66 22.31 16.26
CA ARG A 99 19.23 22.16 15.93
C ARG A 99 18.58 23.53 15.62
N GLU A 100 18.94 24.56 16.39
CA GLU A 100 18.42 25.92 16.21
C GLU A 100 18.92 26.56 14.94
N VAL A 101 20.23 26.45 14.63
CA VAL A 101 20.83 27.19 13.50
C VAL A 101 20.74 26.45 12.16
N ARG A 102 20.74 25.12 12.17
CA ARG A 102 20.69 24.27 10.96
C ARG A 102 19.58 24.66 9.97
N PRO A 103 18.34 25.02 10.37
CA PRO A 103 17.28 25.42 9.44
C PRO A 103 17.63 26.64 8.58
N ARG A 104 18.66 27.42 8.95
CA ARG A 104 19.13 28.60 8.17
C ARG A 104 19.95 28.18 6.94
N PHE A 105 20.55 26.99 6.99
CA PHE A 105 21.44 26.44 5.95
C PHE A 105 20.73 25.38 5.10
N LEU A 106 19.66 24.77 5.60
CA LEU A 106 18.84 23.84 4.84
C LEU A 106 17.97 24.60 3.84
N VAL A 107 18.11 24.27 2.57
CA VAL A 107 17.16 24.74 1.56
C VAL A 107 15.79 24.16 1.92
N ARG A 108 14.91 25.00 2.42
CA ARG A 108 13.52 24.61 2.65
C ARG A 108 12.88 24.37 1.28
N ARG A 109 12.62 23.10 0.96
CA ARG A 109 11.77 22.79 -0.19
C ARG A 109 10.36 23.29 0.15
N THR A 110 9.96 24.37 -0.49
CA THR A 110 8.57 24.84 -0.45
C THR A 110 7.81 24.10 -1.53
N PHE A 111 6.58 23.72 -1.22
CA PHE A 111 5.75 22.96 -2.13
C PHE A 111 4.44 23.70 -2.36
N GLN A 112 4.06 23.85 -3.60
CA GLN A 112 2.74 24.35 -3.92
C GLN A 112 1.70 23.24 -3.63
N ARG A 113 0.64 23.59 -2.93
CA ARG A 113 -0.46 22.66 -2.70
C ARG A 113 -1.10 22.29 -4.04
N THR A 114 -1.10 21.00 -4.38
CA THR A 114 -1.76 20.52 -5.59
C THR A 114 -3.28 20.66 -5.43
N VAL A 115 -3.90 21.30 -6.42
CA VAL A 115 -5.36 21.41 -6.55
C VAL A 115 -5.81 20.38 -7.59
N TYR A 116 -6.71 19.50 -7.19
CA TYR A 116 -7.26 18.46 -8.06
C TYR A 116 -8.64 18.88 -8.57
N ARG A 117 -8.96 18.54 -9.80
CA ARG A 117 -10.30 18.70 -10.38
C ARG A 117 -11.11 17.41 -10.22
N PRO A 118 -12.46 17.50 -10.13
CA PRO A 118 -13.32 16.32 -10.07
C PRO A 118 -13.10 15.42 -11.30
N GLY A 119 -12.93 14.12 -11.07
CA GLY A 119 -12.81 13.11 -12.11
C GLY A 119 -11.46 13.07 -12.85
N GLU A 120 -10.53 13.96 -12.53
CA GLU A 120 -9.28 14.07 -13.26
C GLU A 120 -8.33 12.89 -13.00
N LEU A 121 -8.03 12.61 -11.74
CA LEU A 121 -6.97 11.69 -11.36
C LEU A 121 -7.43 10.65 -10.32
N VAL A 122 -7.06 9.41 -10.57
CA VAL A 122 -7.02 8.34 -9.56
C VAL A 122 -5.56 7.97 -9.32
N GLN A 123 -5.11 8.06 -8.09
CA GLN A 123 -3.82 7.52 -7.68
C GLN A 123 -3.95 6.03 -7.38
N CYS A 124 -3.08 5.25 -7.99
CA CYS A 124 -3.03 3.80 -7.85
C CYS A 124 -1.67 3.37 -7.29
N ASP A 125 -1.68 2.36 -6.43
CA ASP A 125 -0.44 1.80 -5.88
C ASP A 125 -0.68 0.37 -5.38
N LEU A 126 0.41 -0.33 -5.07
CA LEU A 126 0.39 -1.68 -4.56
C LEU A 126 0.84 -1.69 -3.09
N TRP A 127 -0.08 -1.95 -2.19
CA TRP A 127 0.19 -2.02 -0.76
C TRP A 127 0.40 -3.46 -0.30
N GLU A 128 1.47 -3.70 0.46
CA GLU A 128 1.72 -4.99 1.11
C GLU A 128 1.23 -4.97 2.57
N PRO A 129 0.22 -5.79 2.94
CA PRO A 129 -0.30 -5.88 4.30
C PRO A 129 0.71 -6.39 5.33
N ARG A 130 1.82 -7.03 4.90
CA ARG A 130 2.81 -7.70 5.75
C ARG A 130 2.19 -8.74 6.69
N ARG A 131 1.07 -9.31 6.29
CA ARG A 131 0.39 -10.45 6.94
C ARG A 131 0.22 -11.56 5.93
N LEU A 132 0.38 -12.78 6.41
CA LEU A 132 0.04 -13.95 5.61
C LEU A 132 -1.47 -14.17 5.67
N ILE A 133 -2.06 -14.55 4.54
CA ILE A 133 -3.49 -14.76 4.36
C ILE A 133 -3.72 -16.25 4.18
N PRO A 134 -4.65 -16.88 4.94
CA PRO A 134 -5.01 -18.27 4.74
C PRO A 134 -5.59 -18.47 3.34
N VAL A 135 -5.05 -19.45 2.61
CA VAL A 135 -5.49 -19.78 1.24
C VAL A 135 -6.09 -21.19 1.14
N GLY A 136 -6.37 -21.81 2.27
CA GLY A 136 -6.88 -23.19 2.37
C GLY A 136 -5.75 -24.22 2.52
N TRP A 137 -6.13 -25.47 2.76
CA TRP A 137 -5.23 -26.62 2.94
C TRP A 137 -4.10 -26.40 3.96
N GLY A 138 -4.40 -25.66 5.04
CA GLY A 138 -3.40 -25.30 6.05
C GLY A 138 -2.31 -24.35 5.56
N GLN A 139 -2.42 -23.83 4.36
CA GLN A 139 -1.41 -22.94 3.75
C GLN A 139 -1.76 -21.47 3.96
N MET A 140 -0.70 -20.71 4.12
CA MET A 140 -0.73 -19.25 4.23
C MET A 140 0.06 -18.62 3.08
N ARG A 141 -0.43 -17.53 2.50
CA ARG A 141 0.25 -16.86 1.39
C ARG A 141 0.37 -15.35 1.63
N ARG A 142 1.45 -14.77 1.14
CA ARG A 142 1.59 -13.31 1.05
C ARG A 142 0.66 -12.80 -0.03
N GLY A 143 -0.07 -11.72 0.28
CA GLY A 143 -0.90 -11.02 -0.67
C GLY A 143 -0.48 -9.55 -0.79
N TRP A 144 -0.96 -8.89 -1.82
CA TRP A 144 -0.87 -7.46 -2.06
C TRP A 144 -2.26 -6.89 -2.24
N VAL A 145 -2.41 -5.61 -1.99
CA VAL A 145 -3.67 -4.91 -2.23
C VAL A 145 -3.40 -3.83 -3.26
N VAL A 146 -4.02 -3.94 -4.41
CA VAL A 146 -4.12 -2.84 -5.37
C VAL A 146 -5.03 -1.80 -4.75
N THR A 147 -4.54 -0.59 -4.59
CA THR A 147 -5.29 0.54 -4.03
C THR A 147 -5.56 1.59 -5.09
N ALA A 148 -6.73 2.18 -5.07
CA ALA A 148 -7.10 3.30 -5.91
C ALA A 148 -7.75 4.38 -5.05
N GLU A 149 -7.21 5.60 -5.09
CA GLU A 149 -7.73 6.77 -4.37
C GLU A 149 -8.01 7.89 -5.35
N LEU A 150 -9.27 8.35 -5.42
CA LEU A 150 -9.64 9.56 -6.16
C LEU A 150 -8.99 10.80 -5.54
N CYS A 151 -8.28 11.57 -6.35
CA CYS A 151 -7.51 12.71 -5.85
C CYS A 151 -8.37 13.85 -5.33
N TRP A 152 -9.58 14.02 -5.87
CA TRP A 152 -10.49 15.10 -5.50
C TRP A 152 -11.42 14.71 -4.34
N SER A 153 -12.21 13.64 -4.48
CA SER A 153 -13.13 13.20 -3.41
C SER A 153 -12.47 12.50 -2.25
N ARG A 154 -11.28 11.93 -2.45
CA ARG A 154 -10.58 11.09 -1.47
C ARG A 154 -11.25 9.74 -1.23
N VAL A 155 -12.10 9.29 -2.13
CA VAL A 155 -12.66 7.95 -2.07
C VAL A 155 -11.56 6.93 -2.34
N ILE A 156 -11.47 5.94 -1.44
CA ILE A 156 -10.50 4.84 -1.53
C ILE A 156 -11.21 3.52 -1.82
N ALA A 157 -10.61 2.71 -2.67
CA ALA A 157 -10.96 1.32 -2.92
C ALA A 157 -9.71 0.44 -2.88
N GLY A 158 -9.90 -0.87 -2.62
CA GLY A 158 -8.80 -1.82 -2.59
C GLY A 158 -9.21 -3.21 -3.08
N ALA A 159 -8.27 -3.93 -3.69
CA ALA A 159 -8.46 -5.29 -4.18
C ALA A 159 -7.27 -6.16 -3.82
N LEU A 160 -7.53 -7.30 -3.15
CA LEU A 160 -6.51 -8.29 -2.81
C LEU A 160 -6.08 -9.07 -4.05
N VAL A 161 -4.79 -9.20 -4.25
CA VAL A 161 -4.16 -10.03 -5.29
C VAL A 161 -3.01 -10.86 -4.71
N PHE A 162 -2.61 -11.93 -5.39
CA PHE A 162 -1.59 -12.85 -4.88
C PHE A 162 -0.30 -12.85 -5.71
N SER A 163 -0.19 -11.99 -6.71
CA SER A 163 1.07 -11.72 -7.41
C SER A 163 1.20 -10.24 -7.75
N LYS A 164 2.40 -9.86 -8.18
CA LYS A 164 2.69 -8.54 -8.73
C LYS A 164 2.77 -8.56 -10.26
N GLU A 165 2.23 -9.59 -10.88
CA GLU A 165 2.16 -9.68 -12.34
C GLU A 165 1.07 -8.73 -12.86
N ALA A 166 1.24 -8.24 -14.09
CA ALA A 166 0.31 -7.31 -14.70
C ALA A 166 -1.15 -7.80 -14.70
N PRO A 167 -1.48 -9.06 -15.04
CA PRO A 167 -2.85 -9.56 -15.00
C PRO A 167 -3.52 -9.39 -13.63
N ASP A 168 -2.83 -9.72 -12.54
CA ASP A 168 -3.38 -9.62 -11.19
C ASP A 168 -3.57 -8.15 -10.77
N ILE A 169 -2.59 -7.28 -11.07
CA ILE A 169 -2.68 -5.85 -10.75
C ILE A 169 -3.81 -5.20 -11.55
N LEU A 170 -3.92 -5.49 -12.85
CA LEU A 170 -4.94 -4.90 -13.71
C LEU A 170 -6.34 -5.38 -13.36
N TRP A 171 -6.50 -6.65 -12.98
CA TRP A 171 -7.75 -7.15 -12.43
C TRP A 171 -8.13 -6.39 -11.14
N GLY A 172 -7.17 -6.24 -10.22
CA GLY A 172 -7.38 -5.49 -8.98
C GLY A 172 -7.76 -4.04 -9.23
N LEU A 173 -7.15 -3.40 -10.22
CA LEU A 173 -7.48 -2.05 -10.64
C LEU A 173 -8.89 -1.97 -11.23
N GLY A 174 -9.26 -2.91 -12.11
CA GLY A 174 -10.61 -3.01 -12.65
C GLY A 174 -11.67 -3.15 -11.55
N ARG A 175 -11.39 -3.99 -10.53
CA ARG A 175 -12.24 -4.14 -9.34
C ARG A 175 -12.36 -2.82 -8.56
N CYS A 176 -11.27 -2.09 -8.37
CA CYS A 176 -11.29 -0.79 -7.70
C CYS A 176 -12.12 0.24 -8.47
N LEU A 177 -11.97 0.31 -9.80
CA LEU A 177 -12.77 1.17 -10.67
C LEU A 177 -14.25 0.79 -10.62
N GLY A 178 -14.56 -0.52 -10.58
CA GLY A 178 -15.92 -1.03 -10.40
C GLY A 178 -16.55 -0.55 -9.08
N ARG A 179 -15.79 -0.53 -8.00
CA ARG A 179 -16.27 0.01 -6.71
C ARG A 179 -16.43 1.53 -6.71
N ILE A 180 -15.56 2.25 -7.40
CA ILE A 180 -15.71 3.69 -7.61
C ILE A 180 -16.95 3.97 -8.49
N GLY A 181 -17.26 3.10 -9.41
CA GLY A 181 -18.46 3.16 -10.27
C GLY A 181 -18.37 4.15 -11.43
N ALA A 182 -17.15 4.63 -11.77
CA ALA A 182 -16.92 5.54 -12.88
C ALA A 182 -15.43 5.54 -13.27
N LEU A 183 -15.11 6.02 -14.48
CA LEU A 183 -13.76 6.11 -15.02
C LEU A 183 -13.20 7.52 -14.89
N PRO A 184 -11.97 7.70 -14.33
CA PRO A 184 -11.29 8.99 -14.30
C PRO A 184 -10.74 9.37 -15.68
N GLU A 185 -10.23 10.59 -15.81
CA GLU A 185 -9.48 10.98 -17.01
C GLU A 185 -8.14 10.24 -17.09
N LYS A 186 -7.42 10.10 -15.94
CA LYS A 186 -6.10 9.47 -15.90
C LYS A 186 -5.89 8.64 -14.63
N LEU A 187 -5.12 7.56 -14.79
CA LEU A 187 -4.59 6.73 -13.71
C LEU A 187 -3.15 7.15 -13.42
N VAL A 188 -2.82 7.39 -12.16
CA VAL A 188 -1.48 7.77 -11.72
C VAL A 188 -0.84 6.57 -11.04
N TRP A 189 0.29 6.11 -11.58
CA TRP A 189 1.09 5.02 -11.03
C TRP A 189 2.53 5.44 -10.79
N ASP A 190 3.18 4.77 -9.86
CA ASP A 190 4.63 4.80 -9.80
C ASP A 190 5.26 3.82 -10.81
N ARG A 191 6.59 3.67 -10.75
CA ARG A 191 7.32 2.74 -11.60
C ARG A 191 7.28 1.29 -11.07
N GLU A 192 6.10 0.77 -10.70
CA GLU A 192 5.92 -0.66 -10.45
C GLU A 192 6.27 -1.42 -11.75
N SER A 193 7.13 -2.43 -11.63
CA SER A 193 7.74 -3.08 -12.81
C SER A 193 6.73 -3.66 -13.80
N ALA A 194 5.64 -4.22 -13.30
CA ALA A 194 4.58 -4.80 -14.13
C ALA A 194 3.69 -3.76 -14.83
N ILE A 195 3.69 -2.51 -14.35
CA ILE A 195 2.87 -1.42 -14.91
C ILE A 195 3.72 -0.46 -15.73
N ALA A 196 4.90 -0.09 -15.23
CA ALA A 196 5.73 0.95 -15.84
C ALA A 196 7.23 0.73 -15.60
N GLY A 197 7.74 -0.45 -15.93
CA GLY A 197 9.15 -0.76 -15.90
C GLY A 197 9.95 0.23 -16.76
N GLY A 198 10.98 0.87 -16.18
CA GLY A 198 11.78 1.85 -16.91
C GLY A 198 11.12 3.20 -17.17
N GLY A 199 9.94 3.48 -16.57
CA GLY A 199 9.23 4.77 -16.70
C GLY A 199 8.33 4.88 -17.93
N ARG A 200 8.13 3.80 -18.65
CA ARG A 200 7.14 3.66 -19.74
C ARG A 200 6.09 2.64 -19.34
N PRO A 201 4.81 2.83 -19.74
CA PRO A 201 3.77 1.85 -19.46
C PRO A 201 4.11 0.52 -20.14
N SER A 202 3.77 -0.61 -19.49
CA SER A 202 3.79 -1.92 -20.14
C SER A 202 2.69 -2.00 -21.20
N ASP A 203 2.85 -2.90 -22.17
CA ASP A 203 1.87 -3.09 -23.25
C ASP A 203 0.51 -3.51 -22.69
N GLU A 204 0.49 -4.37 -21.67
CA GLU A 204 -0.72 -4.80 -20.99
C GLU A 204 -1.44 -3.64 -20.32
N PHE A 205 -0.70 -2.77 -19.60
CA PHE A 205 -1.29 -1.59 -18.96
C PHE A 205 -1.79 -0.57 -20.00
N ALA A 206 -1.02 -0.31 -21.04
CA ALA A 206 -1.41 0.57 -22.12
C ALA A 206 -2.67 0.06 -22.85
N SER A 207 -2.74 -1.25 -23.12
CA SER A 207 -3.92 -1.90 -23.70
C SER A 207 -5.15 -1.79 -22.78
N PHE A 208 -4.99 -2.06 -21.48
CA PHE A 208 -6.06 -1.91 -20.50
C PHE A 208 -6.60 -0.48 -20.46
N CYS A 209 -5.72 0.51 -20.40
CA CYS A 209 -6.10 1.92 -20.44
C CYS A 209 -6.77 2.31 -21.75
N GLY A 210 -6.25 1.82 -22.89
CA GLY A 210 -6.82 2.05 -24.21
C GLY A 210 -8.24 1.50 -24.36
N GLN A 211 -8.49 0.28 -23.88
CA GLN A 211 -9.82 -0.33 -23.89
C GLN A 211 -10.82 0.44 -23.03
N LEU A 212 -10.40 0.99 -21.90
CA LEU A 212 -11.22 1.86 -21.05
C LEU A 212 -11.27 3.31 -21.56
N GLY A 213 -10.39 3.68 -22.50
CA GLY A 213 -10.20 5.05 -22.96
C GLY A 213 -9.70 5.99 -21.87
N VAL A 214 -8.92 5.52 -20.88
CA VAL A 214 -8.35 6.29 -19.77
C VAL A 214 -6.90 6.62 -20.07
N GLY A 215 -6.45 7.84 -19.76
CA GLY A 215 -5.04 8.19 -19.81
C GLY A 215 -4.26 7.69 -18.60
N TRP A 216 -2.96 7.92 -18.60
CA TRP A 216 -2.10 7.59 -17.47
C TRP A 216 -1.06 8.68 -17.20
N VAL A 217 -0.54 8.69 -15.99
CA VAL A 217 0.64 9.44 -15.56
C VAL A 217 1.55 8.48 -14.81
N ILE A 218 2.78 8.31 -15.28
CA ILE A 218 3.81 7.54 -14.58
C ILE A 218 4.69 8.52 -13.82
N LEU A 219 4.78 8.37 -12.52
CA LEU A 219 5.54 9.25 -11.65
C LEU A 219 7.04 9.01 -11.79
N ASP A 220 7.83 10.09 -11.74
CA ASP A 220 9.27 10.00 -11.75
C ASP A 220 9.83 9.47 -10.41
N ARG A 221 11.04 8.88 -10.49
CA ARG A 221 11.75 8.44 -9.28
C ARG A 221 12.03 9.65 -8.39
N GLY A 222 11.56 9.60 -7.13
CA GLY A 222 11.81 10.65 -6.15
C GLY A 222 10.78 11.78 -6.14
N ASP A 223 9.71 11.73 -6.93
CA ASP A 223 8.58 12.65 -6.78
C ASP A 223 7.72 12.27 -5.57
N ALA A 224 8.27 12.57 -4.39
CA ALA A 224 7.61 12.33 -3.11
C ALA A 224 6.32 13.14 -2.94
N GLN A 225 6.13 14.21 -3.73
CA GLN A 225 4.94 15.07 -3.61
C GLN A 225 3.71 14.42 -4.19
N ALA A 226 3.84 13.87 -5.39
CA ALA A 226 2.75 13.17 -6.04
C ALA A 226 2.31 11.92 -5.26
N LYS A 227 3.26 11.23 -4.56
CA LYS A 227 2.98 10.06 -3.70
C LYS A 227 2.42 10.35 -2.31
N GLY A 228 2.54 11.57 -1.82
CA GLY A 228 2.24 11.90 -0.41
C GLY A 228 0.80 11.62 0.04
N ALA A 229 -0.16 11.51 -0.87
CA ALA A 229 -1.53 11.11 -0.55
C ALA A 229 -1.59 9.59 -0.30
N LEU A 230 -1.09 8.77 -1.23
CA LEU A 230 -1.10 7.31 -1.11
C LEU A 230 -0.24 6.78 0.04
N GLU A 231 0.92 7.38 0.31
CA GLU A 231 1.72 7.00 1.48
C GLU A 231 0.95 7.19 2.79
N ARG A 232 0.15 8.26 2.90
CA ARG A 232 -0.74 8.49 4.05
C ARG A 232 -1.85 7.44 4.10
N SER A 233 -2.47 7.11 2.98
CA SER A 233 -3.49 6.08 2.87
C SER A 233 -2.95 4.70 3.23
N HIS A 234 -1.78 4.32 2.75
CA HIS A 234 -1.13 3.04 3.11
C HIS A 234 -0.74 2.99 4.59
N ARG A 235 -0.25 4.09 5.16
CA ARG A 235 -0.02 4.18 6.61
C ARG A 235 -1.33 4.00 7.37
N PHE A 236 -2.40 4.65 6.92
CA PHE A 236 -3.71 4.54 7.54
C PHE A 236 -4.29 3.12 7.43
N MET A 237 -4.17 2.45 6.29
CA MET A 237 -4.54 1.04 6.13
C MET A 237 -3.76 0.15 7.11
N ARG A 238 -2.46 0.37 7.24
CA ARG A 238 -1.60 -0.40 8.17
C ARG A 238 -1.97 -0.22 9.63
N THR A 239 -2.33 1.00 10.03
CA THR A 239 -2.62 1.35 11.44
C THR A 239 -4.08 1.26 11.82
N ASN A 240 -5.01 1.23 10.86
CA ASN A 240 -6.44 1.25 11.11
C ASN A 240 -7.21 0.04 10.53
N PHE A 241 -6.81 -0.47 9.34
CA PHE A 241 -7.47 -1.65 8.78
C PHE A 241 -6.97 -2.94 9.44
N LEU A 242 -5.66 -3.17 9.51
CA LEU A 242 -5.09 -4.45 9.96
C LEU A 242 -5.20 -4.76 11.46
N PRO A 243 -5.05 -3.78 12.39
CA PRO A 243 -5.06 -4.10 13.81
C PRO A 243 -6.38 -4.72 14.27
N GLY A 244 -6.27 -5.75 15.11
CA GLY A 244 -7.43 -6.44 15.69
C GLY A 244 -8.23 -7.33 14.71
N ARG A 245 -7.77 -7.51 13.45
CA ARG A 245 -8.45 -8.36 12.48
C ARG A 245 -7.76 -9.70 12.32
N THR A 246 -8.58 -10.71 12.08
CA THR A 246 -8.18 -12.03 11.60
C THR A 246 -8.92 -12.32 10.30
N PHE A 247 -8.32 -13.13 9.44
CA PHE A 247 -8.86 -13.45 8.12
C PHE A 247 -8.97 -14.97 7.98
N ALA A 248 -10.15 -15.46 7.63
CA ALA A 248 -10.39 -16.87 7.44
C ALA A 248 -9.88 -17.36 6.05
N ASN A 249 -9.97 -16.53 5.04
CA ASN A 249 -9.59 -16.84 3.66
C ASN A 249 -9.50 -15.54 2.82
N PRO A 250 -9.10 -15.60 1.53
CA PRO A 250 -8.99 -14.41 0.68
C PRO A 250 -10.31 -13.64 0.50
N THR A 251 -11.42 -14.34 0.41
CA THR A 251 -12.76 -13.74 0.27
C THR A 251 -13.13 -12.94 1.51
N ASP A 252 -12.87 -13.51 2.69
CA ASP A 252 -13.11 -12.83 3.96
C ASP A 252 -12.24 -11.59 4.11
N PHE A 253 -10.95 -11.68 3.73
CA PHE A 253 -10.07 -10.50 3.69
C PHE A 253 -10.67 -9.39 2.82
N GLN A 254 -11.11 -9.75 1.60
CA GLN A 254 -11.68 -8.79 0.65
C GLN A 254 -12.96 -8.17 1.18
N LEU A 255 -13.88 -8.95 1.74
CA LEU A 255 -15.12 -8.45 2.34
C LEU A 255 -14.84 -7.48 3.50
N GLN A 256 -13.88 -7.81 4.37
CA GLN A 256 -13.48 -6.94 5.47
C GLN A 256 -12.83 -5.65 4.96
N LEU A 257 -12.02 -5.71 3.88
CA LEU A 257 -11.42 -4.55 3.24
C LEU A 257 -12.48 -3.65 2.60
N ASP A 258 -13.41 -4.22 1.85
CA ASP A 258 -14.52 -3.50 1.22
C ASP A 258 -15.36 -2.77 2.27
N GLY A 259 -15.77 -3.47 3.33
CA GLY A 259 -16.54 -2.85 4.41
C GLY A 259 -15.76 -1.80 5.19
N TRP A 260 -14.42 -1.91 5.27
CA TRP A 260 -13.59 -0.87 5.86
C TRP A 260 -13.51 0.35 4.94
N CYS A 261 -13.28 0.19 3.65
CA CYS A 261 -13.31 1.27 2.67
C CYS A 261 -14.63 2.03 2.71
N ASP A 262 -15.77 1.31 2.74
CA ASP A 262 -17.10 1.93 2.82
C ASP A 262 -17.28 2.79 4.08
N ARG A 263 -16.80 2.31 5.23
CA ARG A 263 -16.85 3.09 6.49
C ARG A 263 -15.96 4.31 6.44
N VAL A 264 -14.76 4.18 5.88
CA VAL A 264 -13.81 5.30 5.78
C VAL A 264 -14.33 6.36 4.82
N ASN A 265 -14.88 5.95 3.68
CA ASN A 265 -15.43 6.86 2.69
C ASN A 265 -16.68 7.63 3.19
N ARG A 266 -17.36 7.13 4.23
CA ARG A 266 -18.51 7.80 4.87
C ARG A 266 -18.15 8.69 6.06
N ARG A 267 -16.86 8.83 6.40
CA ARG A 267 -16.42 9.72 7.48
C ARG A 267 -15.91 11.03 6.92
N VAL A 268 -16.04 12.10 7.70
CA VAL A 268 -15.41 13.39 7.35
C VAL A 268 -13.90 13.18 7.22
N HIS A 269 -13.36 13.49 6.06
CA HIS A 269 -11.94 13.38 5.76
C HIS A 269 -11.20 14.64 6.23
N GLY A 270 -10.16 14.47 7.07
CA GLY A 270 -9.48 15.57 7.76
C GLY A 270 -8.88 16.66 6.85
N THR A 271 -8.46 16.31 5.63
CA THR A 271 -7.86 17.30 4.71
C THR A 271 -8.89 18.08 3.93
N ILE A 272 -9.93 17.42 3.41
CA ILE A 272 -10.98 18.08 2.61
C ILE A 272 -12.12 18.60 3.47
N ARG A 273 -12.24 18.16 4.73
CA ARG A 273 -13.29 18.50 5.70
C ARG A 273 -14.72 18.19 5.23
N GLU A 274 -14.85 17.25 4.32
CA GLU A 274 -16.10 16.77 3.74
C GLU A 274 -16.12 15.23 3.77
N VAL A 275 -17.29 14.63 3.48
CA VAL A 275 -17.45 13.18 3.38
C VAL A 275 -17.08 12.71 1.97
N PRO A 276 -16.07 11.84 1.80
CA PRO A 276 -15.64 11.38 0.48
C PRO A 276 -16.76 10.79 -0.39
N ALA A 277 -17.65 9.99 0.21
CA ALA A 277 -18.77 9.38 -0.52
C ALA A 277 -19.78 10.41 -1.07
N GLU A 278 -20.00 11.51 -0.37
CA GLU A 278 -20.86 12.60 -0.84
C GLU A 278 -20.18 13.36 -1.99
N ARG A 279 -18.90 13.65 -1.83
CA ARG A 279 -18.12 14.28 -2.92
C ARG A 279 -18.07 13.40 -4.17
N LEU A 280 -18.01 12.08 -4.02
CA LEU A 280 -18.02 11.15 -5.15
C LEU A 280 -19.25 11.33 -6.03
N LEU A 281 -20.41 11.67 -5.48
CA LEU A 281 -21.63 11.91 -6.27
C LEU A 281 -21.40 13.05 -7.28
N VAL A 282 -20.84 14.16 -6.80
CA VAL A 282 -20.49 15.30 -7.66
C VAL A 282 -19.36 14.97 -8.62
N GLU A 283 -18.36 14.21 -8.16
CA GLU A 283 -17.21 13.82 -8.99
C GLU A 283 -17.64 12.93 -10.16
N ARG A 284 -18.55 11.98 -9.93
CA ARG A 284 -19.07 11.08 -10.97
C ARG A 284 -19.76 11.80 -12.12
N GLU A 285 -20.36 12.96 -11.90
CA GLU A 285 -20.96 13.78 -12.97
C GLU A 285 -19.93 14.25 -14.01
N ARG A 286 -18.65 14.28 -13.63
CA ARG A 286 -17.51 14.66 -14.48
C ARG A 286 -16.72 13.45 -15.00
N MET A 287 -17.05 12.27 -14.52
CA MET A 287 -16.40 11.01 -14.90
C MET A 287 -17.22 10.30 -15.99
N ARG A 288 -16.57 9.39 -16.70
CA ARG A 288 -17.24 8.56 -17.69
C ARG A 288 -17.82 7.31 -17.04
N ALA A 289 -18.90 6.81 -17.62
CA ALA A 289 -19.49 5.54 -17.19
C ALA A 289 -18.50 4.37 -17.40
N LEU A 290 -18.57 3.39 -16.51
CA LEU A 290 -17.91 2.11 -16.71
C LEU A 290 -18.52 1.37 -17.92
N PRO A 291 -17.72 0.63 -18.71
CA PRO A 291 -18.28 -0.28 -19.70
C PRO A 291 -19.06 -1.40 -19.00
N ALA A 292 -19.96 -2.05 -19.74
CA ALA A 292 -20.73 -3.19 -19.22
C ALA A 292 -19.81 -4.33 -18.77
N GLU A 293 -18.71 -4.55 -19.49
CA GLU A 293 -17.67 -5.52 -19.17
C GLU A 293 -16.31 -4.81 -19.08
N LEU A 294 -15.56 -5.11 -18.04
CA LEU A 294 -14.18 -4.63 -17.90
C LEU A 294 -13.26 -5.42 -18.85
N PRO A 295 -12.11 -4.84 -19.24
CA PRO A 295 -11.14 -5.56 -20.05
C PRO A 295 -10.74 -6.90 -19.46
N ASP A 296 -10.70 -7.93 -20.33
CA ASP A 296 -10.16 -9.24 -19.95
C ASP A 296 -8.64 -9.15 -19.79
N VAL A 297 -8.20 -9.36 -18.57
CA VAL A 297 -6.78 -9.28 -18.17
C VAL A 297 -6.23 -10.63 -17.71
N ASP A 298 -6.95 -11.73 -17.98
CA ASP A 298 -6.51 -13.07 -17.61
C ASP A 298 -5.14 -13.39 -18.24
N ARG A 299 -4.26 -14.01 -17.46
CA ARG A 299 -3.01 -14.53 -17.98
C ARG A 299 -3.28 -15.64 -18.98
N ARG A 300 -2.74 -15.52 -20.20
CA ARG A 300 -2.94 -16.47 -21.28
C ARG A 300 -1.63 -17.09 -21.73
N PHE A 301 -1.64 -18.38 -21.98
CA PHE A 301 -0.51 -19.11 -22.56
C PHE A 301 -0.96 -20.37 -23.26
N VAL A 302 -0.21 -20.80 -24.27
CA VAL A 302 -0.53 -21.97 -25.06
C VAL A 302 0.35 -23.14 -24.66
N VAL A 303 -0.28 -24.30 -24.42
CA VAL A 303 0.42 -25.55 -24.13
C VAL A 303 -0.14 -26.69 -24.99
N ARG A 304 0.70 -27.73 -25.21
CA ARG A 304 0.23 -29.01 -25.72
C ARG A 304 -0.16 -29.89 -24.57
N VAL A 305 -1.39 -30.42 -24.58
CA VAL A 305 -1.87 -31.37 -23.55
C VAL A 305 -1.04 -32.64 -23.59
N ALA A 306 -0.42 -32.96 -22.46
CA ALA A 306 0.41 -34.15 -22.33
C ALA A 306 -0.47 -35.44 -22.33
N ALA A 307 0.19 -36.60 -22.44
CA ALA A 307 -0.49 -37.90 -22.28
C ALA A 307 -1.12 -38.04 -20.90
N GLN A 308 -0.54 -37.42 -19.86
CA GLN A 308 -1.19 -37.17 -18.59
C GLN A 308 -1.89 -35.80 -18.71
N PRO A 309 -3.22 -35.75 -18.85
CA PRO A 309 -3.93 -34.55 -19.31
C PRO A 309 -4.14 -33.55 -18.18
N TYR A 310 -3.07 -32.89 -17.79
CA TYR A 310 -3.08 -31.81 -16.80
C TYR A 310 -2.32 -30.58 -17.34
N VAL A 311 -2.74 -29.44 -16.88
CA VAL A 311 -2.05 -28.17 -17.07
C VAL A 311 -1.61 -27.60 -15.74
N ARG A 312 -0.38 -27.10 -15.67
CA ARG A 312 0.16 -26.48 -14.47
C ARG A 312 -0.07 -24.98 -14.50
N VAL A 313 -0.80 -24.47 -13.51
CA VAL A 313 -0.99 -23.04 -13.26
C VAL A 313 -0.54 -22.74 -11.83
N ASP A 314 0.30 -21.75 -11.68
CA ASP A 314 0.99 -21.37 -10.44
C ASP A 314 1.81 -22.55 -9.87
N ARG A 315 1.35 -23.36 -9.04
CA ARG A 315 2.02 -24.59 -8.56
C ARG A 315 1.04 -25.74 -8.42
N ASN A 316 -0.11 -25.64 -9.10
CA ASN A 316 -1.18 -26.61 -9.05
C ASN A 316 -1.38 -27.25 -10.42
N ASP A 317 -1.76 -28.50 -10.42
CA ASP A 317 -2.10 -29.27 -11.62
C ASP A 317 -3.61 -29.35 -11.77
N TYR A 318 -4.15 -28.91 -12.89
CA TYR A 318 -5.56 -28.90 -13.23
C TYR A 318 -5.83 -29.86 -14.37
N SER A 319 -6.76 -30.80 -14.20
CA SER A 319 -7.07 -31.79 -15.23
C SER A 319 -7.70 -31.13 -16.49
N ILE A 320 -7.35 -31.67 -17.62
CA ILE A 320 -7.95 -31.35 -18.92
C ILE A 320 -8.73 -32.58 -19.39
N ASP A 321 -9.79 -32.40 -20.16
CA ASP A 321 -10.53 -33.52 -20.76
C ASP A 321 -9.56 -34.40 -21.57
N PRO A 322 -9.44 -35.69 -21.25
CA PRO A 322 -8.52 -36.62 -21.89
C PRO A 322 -8.70 -36.76 -23.40
N ARG A 323 -9.88 -36.41 -23.93
CA ARG A 323 -10.13 -36.41 -25.38
C ARG A 323 -9.23 -35.46 -26.15
N PHE A 324 -8.69 -34.43 -25.47
CA PHE A 324 -7.80 -33.43 -26.06
C PHE A 324 -6.32 -33.72 -25.84
N ALA A 325 -5.94 -34.89 -25.37
CA ALA A 325 -4.54 -35.27 -25.23
C ALA A 325 -3.80 -35.13 -26.58
N GLY A 326 -2.63 -34.51 -26.55
CA GLY A 326 -1.83 -34.22 -27.78
C GLY A 326 -2.24 -32.95 -28.52
N ARG A 327 -3.40 -32.33 -28.23
CA ARG A 327 -3.84 -31.09 -28.87
C ARG A 327 -3.26 -29.86 -28.18
N ARG A 328 -3.29 -28.72 -28.86
CA ARG A 328 -2.86 -27.44 -28.30
C ARG A 328 -4.08 -26.72 -27.70
N VAL A 329 -3.91 -26.22 -26.49
CA VAL A 329 -4.94 -25.44 -25.79
C VAL A 329 -4.38 -24.09 -25.36
N GLU A 330 -5.21 -23.06 -25.41
CA GLU A 330 -4.98 -21.79 -24.73
C GLU A 330 -5.49 -21.91 -23.31
N VAL A 331 -4.60 -21.77 -22.35
CA VAL A 331 -4.92 -21.72 -20.92
C VAL A 331 -5.15 -20.29 -20.51
N ARG A 332 -6.24 -20.03 -19.80
CA ARG A 332 -6.60 -18.73 -19.21
C ARG A 332 -6.63 -18.88 -17.69
N ALA A 333 -5.81 -18.10 -17.03
CA ALA A 333 -5.73 -18.08 -15.57
C ALA A 333 -6.20 -16.73 -15.05
N GLY A 334 -7.49 -16.63 -14.75
CA GLY A 334 -8.14 -15.49 -14.10
C GLY A 334 -8.09 -15.59 -12.58
N GLN A 335 -8.67 -14.64 -11.88
CA GLN A 335 -8.67 -14.65 -10.40
C GLN A 335 -9.55 -15.75 -9.80
N GLU A 336 -10.65 -16.10 -10.46
CA GLU A 336 -11.60 -17.08 -9.93
C GLU A 336 -11.46 -18.44 -10.58
N HIS A 337 -11.06 -18.49 -11.86
CA HIS A 337 -11.05 -19.71 -12.65
C HIS A 337 -9.76 -19.91 -13.43
N VAL A 338 -9.42 -21.15 -13.61
CA VAL A 338 -8.47 -21.63 -14.62
C VAL A 338 -9.31 -22.37 -15.67
N SER A 339 -9.22 -21.94 -16.92
CA SER A 339 -9.91 -22.60 -18.05
C SER A 339 -8.92 -22.88 -19.18
N ALA A 340 -9.23 -23.86 -20.00
CA ALA A 340 -8.46 -24.13 -21.21
C ALA A 340 -9.43 -24.34 -22.39
N VAL A 341 -9.07 -23.75 -23.53
CA VAL A 341 -9.84 -23.84 -24.78
C VAL A 341 -8.94 -24.42 -25.87
N VAL A 342 -9.47 -25.37 -26.61
CA VAL A 342 -8.75 -26.01 -27.72
C VAL A 342 -8.63 -25.03 -28.88
N LEU A 343 -7.39 -24.82 -29.38
CA LEU A 343 -7.13 -23.75 -30.36
C LEU A 343 -7.81 -23.95 -31.72
N ASP A 344 -7.92 -25.18 -32.16
CA ASP A 344 -8.44 -25.53 -33.50
C ASP A 344 -9.96 -25.72 -33.53
N SER A 345 -10.61 -26.06 -32.41
CA SER A 345 -12.06 -26.27 -32.34
C SER A 345 -12.81 -25.27 -31.45
N SER A 346 -12.10 -24.45 -30.70
CA SER A 346 -12.66 -23.54 -29.71
C SER A 346 -13.51 -24.22 -28.60
N GLU A 347 -13.37 -25.55 -28.45
CA GLU A 347 -14.06 -26.31 -27.42
C GLU A 347 -13.43 -26.06 -26.06
N LEU A 348 -14.25 -26.00 -25.02
CA LEU A 348 -13.79 -25.89 -23.64
C LEU A 348 -13.19 -27.22 -23.20
N ALA A 349 -11.90 -27.22 -22.91
CA ALA A 349 -11.17 -28.42 -22.49
C ALA A 349 -11.14 -28.61 -20.97
N CYS A 350 -11.27 -27.54 -20.20
CA CYS A 350 -11.48 -27.58 -18.75
C CYS A 350 -11.91 -26.21 -18.20
N ARG A 351 -12.56 -26.24 -17.03
CA ARG A 351 -12.81 -25.06 -16.18
C ARG A 351 -12.77 -25.47 -14.72
N HIS A 352 -11.77 -24.99 -14.00
CA HIS A 352 -11.61 -25.24 -12.58
C HIS A 352 -11.66 -23.95 -11.79
N ARG A 353 -12.08 -24.00 -10.53
CA ARG A 353 -11.88 -22.89 -9.61
C ARG A 353 -10.40 -22.70 -9.35
N ARG A 354 -9.86 -21.46 -9.52
CA ARG A 354 -8.46 -21.16 -9.19
C ARG A 354 -8.25 -21.25 -7.67
N VAL A 355 -7.15 -21.87 -7.28
CA VAL A 355 -6.74 -22.03 -5.88
C VAL A 355 -5.38 -21.42 -5.68
N PHE A 356 -5.25 -20.61 -4.63
CA PHE A 356 -4.00 -19.90 -4.31
C PHE A 356 -3.07 -20.70 -3.37
N ALA A 357 -3.53 -21.78 -2.74
CA ALA A 357 -2.65 -22.79 -2.15
C ALA A 357 -1.83 -23.48 -3.25
N GLY A 358 -0.65 -23.99 -2.95
CA GLY A 358 0.21 -24.59 -3.97
C GLY A 358 0.49 -26.09 -3.70
N GLY A 359 0.92 -26.82 -4.76
CA GLY A 359 1.28 -28.23 -4.69
C GLY A 359 0.08 -29.15 -4.70
N LEU A 360 -1.05 -28.71 -5.24
CA LEU A 360 -2.32 -29.45 -5.27
C LEU A 360 -2.62 -29.94 -6.68
N THR A 361 -3.39 -31.03 -6.77
CA THR A 361 -3.92 -31.57 -8.03
C THR A 361 -5.45 -31.54 -7.97
N PHE A 362 -6.05 -30.94 -8.99
CA PHE A 362 -7.50 -30.82 -9.12
C PHE A 362 -7.95 -31.65 -10.33
N THR A 363 -8.67 -32.73 -10.06
CA THR A 363 -9.18 -33.62 -11.10
C THR A 363 -10.68 -33.47 -11.18
N ASP A 364 -11.19 -33.10 -12.36
CA ASP A 364 -12.61 -33.11 -12.64
C ASP A 364 -13.10 -34.57 -12.68
N PRO A 365 -14.18 -34.93 -11.98
CA PRO A 365 -14.69 -36.28 -12.00
C PRO A 365 -15.12 -36.78 -13.41
N GLU A 366 -15.52 -35.89 -14.31
CA GLU A 366 -15.83 -36.26 -15.71
C GLU A 366 -14.59 -36.60 -16.50
N HIS A 367 -13.52 -35.83 -16.30
CA HIS A 367 -12.21 -36.14 -16.91
C HIS A 367 -11.68 -37.50 -16.44
N GLN A 368 -11.85 -37.81 -15.15
CA GLN A 368 -11.45 -39.11 -14.62
C GLN A 368 -12.27 -40.26 -15.24
N ARG A 369 -13.60 -40.10 -15.34
CA ARG A 369 -14.46 -41.09 -16.00
C ARG A 369 -14.11 -41.32 -17.45
N GLU A 370 -13.79 -40.24 -18.21
CA GLU A 370 -13.38 -40.37 -19.59
C GLU A 370 -12.02 -41.08 -19.73
N LEU A 371 -11.08 -40.77 -18.83
CA LEU A 371 -9.79 -41.46 -18.80
C LEU A 371 -9.98 -42.98 -18.54
N ASP A 372 -10.86 -43.36 -17.65
CA ASP A 372 -11.15 -44.77 -17.34
C ASP A 372 -11.84 -45.46 -18.53
N ARG A 373 -12.78 -44.81 -19.23
CA ARG A 373 -13.35 -45.32 -20.49
C ARG A 373 -12.29 -45.53 -21.57
N GLN A 374 -11.34 -44.60 -21.71
CA GLN A 374 -10.27 -44.78 -22.69
C GLN A 374 -9.30 -45.92 -22.33
N ARG A 375 -9.06 -46.16 -21.04
CA ARG A 375 -8.27 -47.27 -20.56
C ARG A 375 -8.98 -48.60 -20.84
N GLU A 376 -10.27 -48.67 -20.60
CA GLU A 376 -11.06 -49.85 -20.86
C GLU A 376 -11.11 -50.22 -22.35
N ARG A 377 -11.38 -49.24 -23.23
CA ARG A 377 -11.29 -49.41 -24.70
C ARG A 377 -9.92 -49.93 -25.16
N ARG A 378 -8.84 -49.45 -24.56
CA ARG A 378 -7.48 -49.94 -24.86
C ARG A 378 -7.26 -51.38 -24.37
N ARG A 379 -7.85 -51.80 -23.27
CA ARG A 379 -7.78 -53.19 -22.77
C ARG A 379 -8.56 -54.09 -23.69
N GLN A 380 -9.78 -53.75 -24.06
CA GLN A 380 -10.61 -54.53 -24.99
C GLN A 380 -10.00 -54.64 -26.38
N GLY A 381 -9.35 -53.59 -26.88
CA GLY A 381 -8.64 -53.60 -28.14
C GLY A 381 -7.26 -54.34 -28.10
N ARG A 382 -6.82 -54.80 -26.94
CA ARG A 382 -5.63 -55.59 -26.71
C ARG A 382 -5.96 -57.07 -26.32
N GLU A 383 -7.15 -57.54 -26.51
CA GLU A 383 -7.38 -59.00 -26.50
C GLU A 383 -6.58 -59.56 -27.68
N VAL A 384 -5.33 -59.90 -27.37
CA VAL A 384 -4.52 -60.74 -28.23
C VAL A 384 -5.22 -62.09 -28.20
N GLU A 385 -5.69 -62.50 -29.36
CA GLU A 385 -6.10 -63.91 -29.57
C GLU A 385 -4.87 -64.77 -29.27
N VAL A 386 -4.78 -65.27 -28.03
CA VAL A 386 -3.72 -66.19 -27.65
C VAL A 386 -4.13 -67.51 -28.30
N GLU A 387 -3.47 -67.82 -29.44
CA GLU A 387 -3.56 -69.16 -30.02
C GLU A 387 -3.10 -70.17 -28.97
N ILE A 388 -4.08 -70.82 -28.31
CA ILE A 388 -3.80 -71.92 -27.38
C ILE A 388 -3.38 -73.06 -28.26
N ARG A 389 -2.07 -73.27 -28.41
CA ARG A 389 -1.52 -74.44 -29.11
C ARG A 389 -1.64 -75.63 -28.15
N PRO A 390 -2.30 -76.71 -28.56
CA PRO A 390 -2.35 -77.91 -27.75
C PRO A 390 -0.96 -78.43 -27.44
N LEU A 391 -0.71 -78.93 -26.23
CA LEU A 391 0.59 -79.43 -25.77
C LEU A 391 1.15 -80.59 -26.60
N ASP A 392 0.28 -81.38 -27.18
CA ASP A 392 0.62 -82.47 -28.12
C ASP A 392 1.42 -82.02 -29.34
N ARG A 393 1.38 -80.76 -29.73
CA ARG A 393 2.23 -80.17 -30.79
C ARG A 393 3.69 -80.01 -30.36
N TYR A 394 3.93 -79.89 -29.04
CA TYR A 394 5.27 -79.81 -28.48
C TYR A 394 5.89 -81.18 -28.23
N ASP A 395 5.03 -82.19 -27.87
CA ASP A 395 5.47 -83.57 -27.71
C ASP A 395 5.92 -84.19 -29.05
N ALA A 396 5.29 -83.78 -30.15
CA ALA A 396 5.72 -84.17 -31.50
C ALA A 396 7.03 -83.56 -31.94
N ALA A 397 7.50 -82.48 -31.32
CA ALA A 397 8.76 -81.74 -31.63
C ALA A 397 9.95 -82.20 -30.74
N ILE A 398 9.70 -83.02 -29.70
CA ILE A 398 10.70 -83.45 -28.71
C ILE A 398 10.98 -84.92 -28.83
N GLY A 399 10.21 -85.61 -29.64
CA GLY A 399 10.43 -87.06 -29.88
C GLY A 399 11.13 -87.36 -31.19
N ASP A 400 12.47 -87.26 -31.20
CA ASP A 400 13.44 -88.04 -31.92
C ASP A 400 14.80 -87.93 -31.19
#